data_861119de045ecce46ee102efd132b2d7
#
_entry.id   861119de045ecce46ee102efd132b2d7
#
_cell.length_a   1.000
_cell.length_b   1.000
_cell.length_c   1.000
_cell.angle_alpha   90.00
_cell.angle_beta   90.00
_cell.angle_gamma   90.00
#
_symmetry.space_group_name_H-M   'P 1'
#
loop_
_entity.id
_entity.type
_entity.pdbx_description
1 polymer ?
#
loop_
_entity_poly.entity_id
_entity_poly.type
_entity_poly.pdbx_seq_one_letter_code
_entity_poly.pdbx_strand_id
1 'polypeptide(L)'
;PFDKFNIEQFEKVTGGFQLNVKGDSEQYFSVNFQSADNAIPYIGISVDKNKSGKLYLNFDQLVIGNIYPIIEIFLNDNSNLEIILSVTSPKEINIANSIYAQLEKDSNLTIHNISTGAALSRSRMDIDLLGNGSEFSLDGIYFGEETQIHDNRVFVNHLGKNTSSNMITKGVLGDQSSSIFTGTIHIAEGAEKTESHQENRNILLSEEATAQSVPNLEILCDDVICSHGSSVGPIEENIYHYVMSRGIKKVDADKLLIKGFFNEVINDSKWDIVHDKVSEIIDRKYMNLIGRKNG
;
A
#
# COMPACT_ATOMS: atom_id res chain seq x y z
N PRO A 1 19.08 -3.75 2.58
CA PRO A 1 20.04 -2.66 2.40
C PRO A 1 19.34 -1.44 1.81
N PHE A 2 19.55 -0.26 2.43
CA PHE A 2 19.02 1.00 1.91
C PHE A 2 19.58 1.25 0.50
N ASP A 3 18.74 1.66 -0.43
CA ASP A 3 19.22 2.15 -1.72
C ASP A 3 19.74 3.60 -1.58
N LYS A 4 20.42 4.09 -2.61
CA LYS A 4 21.01 5.43 -2.59
C LYS A 4 19.95 6.52 -2.34
N PHE A 5 18.74 6.35 -2.85
CA PHE A 5 17.64 7.30 -2.69
C PHE A 5 17.23 7.44 -1.22
N ASN A 6 17.10 6.30 -0.51
CA ASN A 6 16.74 6.32 0.91
C ASN A 6 17.78 7.02 1.78
N ILE A 7 19.08 6.78 1.52
CA ILE A 7 20.16 7.46 2.24
C ILE A 7 20.06 8.98 2.03
N GLU A 8 19.90 9.43 0.80
CA GLU A 8 19.76 10.86 0.49
C GLU A 8 18.52 11.51 1.12
N GLN A 9 17.41 10.75 1.30
CA GLN A 9 16.23 11.24 2.01
C GLN A 9 16.55 11.62 3.46
N PHE A 10 17.18 10.71 4.21
CA PHE A 10 17.51 10.96 5.62
C PHE A 10 18.44 12.16 5.82
N GLU A 11 19.38 12.39 4.90
CA GLU A 11 20.30 13.52 4.97
C GLU A 11 19.63 14.89 4.72
N LYS A 12 18.45 14.91 4.09
CA LYS A 12 17.80 16.13 3.60
C LYS A 12 16.42 16.40 4.20
N VAL A 13 16.14 15.87 5.40
CA VAL A 13 14.86 16.10 6.09
C VAL A 13 14.58 17.60 6.23
N THR A 14 13.40 18.03 5.77
CA THR A 14 12.97 19.44 5.76
C THR A 14 12.15 19.83 6.98
N GLY A 15 11.67 18.88 7.77
CA GLY A 15 10.86 19.06 8.96
C GLY A 15 10.11 17.78 9.30
N GLY A 16 9.38 17.77 10.40
CA GLY A 16 8.61 16.59 10.78
C GLY A 16 7.97 16.70 12.16
N PHE A 17 7.33 15.62 12.56
CA PHE A 17 6.73 15.49 13.89
C PHE A 17 6.88 14.05 14.40
N GLN A 18 6.71 13.90 15.71
CA GLN A 18 6.65 12.61 16.35
C GLN A 18 5.30 12.44 17.07
N LEU A 19 4.67 11.30 16.86
CA LEU A 19 3.43 10.90 17.50
C LEU A 19 3.70 9.75 18.47
N ASN A 20 3.37 9.95 19.73
CA ASN A 20 3.45 8.90 20.75
C ASN A 20 2.04 8.50 21.20
N VAL A 21 1.62 7.29 20.84
CA VAL A 21 0.32 6.74 21.23
C VAL A 21 0.42 6.12 22.62
N LYS A 22 -0.06 6.87 23.64
CA LYS A 22 0.01 6.47 25.07
C LYS A 22 -1.33 5.96 25.63
N GLY A 23 -2.37 5.97 24.83
CA GLY A 23 -3.71 5.49 25.15
C GLY A 23 -4.36 4.95 23.88
N ASP A 24 -5.50 4.28 24.03
CA ASP A 24 -6.26 3.85 22.86
C ASP A 24 -6.81 5.10 22.15
N SER A 25 -6.48 5.26 20.88
CA SER A 25 -6.76 6.48 20.14
C SER A 25 -7.07 6.23 18.67
N GLU A 26 -7.97 7.04 18.13
CA GLU A 26 -8.24 7.14 16.71
C GLU A 26 -7.97 8.58 16.28
N GLN A 27 -7.05 8.80 15.38
CA GLN A 27 -6.63 10.13 14.99
C GLN A 27 -6.52 10.25 13.46
N TYR A 28 -6.94 11.40 12.94
CA TYR A 28 -6.91 11.72 11.53
C TYR A 28 -5.92 12.87 11.30
N PHE A 29 -4.88 12.61 10.52
CA PHE A 29 -3.92 13.61 10.11
C PHE A 29 -3.98 13.80 8.61
N SER A 30 -4.26 15.01 8.16
CA SER A 30 -4.04 15.41 6.78
C SER A 30 -2.72 16.15 6.70
N VAL A 31 -1.79 15.64 5.92
CA VAL A 31 -0.49 16.26 5.71
C VAL A 31 -0.56 17.12 4.46
N ASN A 32 -0.71 18.42 4.65
CA ASN A 32 -0.78 19.39 3.56
C ASN A 32 0.56 20.14 3.45
N PHE A 33 1.18 20.05 2.30
CA PHE A 33 2.43 20.77 2.02
C PHE A 33 2.12 22.06 1.24
N GLN A 34 2.66 23.18 1.72
CA GLN A 34 2.46 24.50 1.10
C GLN A 34 3.72 25.00 0.38
N SER A 35 4.74 24.19 0.22
CA SER A 35 5.99 24.58 -0.43
C SER A 35 5.94 24.30 -1.93
N ALA A 36 6.48 25.22 -2.73
CA ALA A 36 6.74 25.00 -4.16
C ALA A 36 7.98 24.15 -4.43
N ASP A 37 8.77 23.88 -3.40
CA ASP A 37 9.99 23.08 -3.47
C ASP A 37 9.75 21.63 -3.00
N ASN A 38 10.72 20.75 -3.28
CA ASN A 38 10.69 19.38 -2.80
C ASN A 38 10.67 19.35 -1.25
N ALA A 39 9.76 18.55 -0.68
CA ALA A 39 9.66 18.37 0.76
C ALA A 39 10.02 16.94 1.16
N ILE A 40 10.79 16.81 2.23
CA ILE A 40 11.17 15.53 2.84
C ILE A 40 10.73 15.57 4.30
N PRO A 41 9.42 15.35 4.58
CA PRO A 41 8.93 15.33 5.94
C PRO A 41 9.30 14.02 6.65
N TYR A 42 9.64 14.13 7.92
CA TYR A 42 9.85 13.00 8.82
C TYR A 42 8.63 12.83 9.75
N ILE A 43 8.12 11.61 9.83
CA ILE A 43 6.99 11.24 10.68
C ILE A 43 7.42 10.07 11.55
N GLY A 44 7.66 10.31 12.83
CA GLY A 44 7.93 9.27 13.82
C GLY A 44 6.63 8.85 14.51
N ILE A 45 6.37 7.55 14.62
CA ILE A 45 5.20 7.00 15.29
C ILE A 45 5.68 5.95 16.29
N SER A 46 5.28 6.09 17.55
CA SER A 46 5.50 5.05 18.55
C SER A 46 4.20 4.71 19.28
N VAL A 47 3.98 3.43 19.53
CA VAL A 47 2.83 2.94 20.30
C VAL A 47 3.33 2.27 21.56
N ASP A 48 2.87 2.77 22.72
CA ASP A 48 3.26 2.22 24.02
C ASP A 48 2.71 0.80 24.21
N LYS A 49 3.37 0.05 25.08
CA LYS A 49 3.00 -1.33 25.44
C LYS A 49 1.52 -1.46 25.84
N ASN A 50 0.83 -2.47 25.30
CA ASN A 50 -0.61 -2.74 25.51
C ASN A 50 -1.50 -1.58 25.05
N LYS A 51 -1.10 -0.81 24.05
CA LYS A 51 -1.88 0.30 23.49
C LYS A 51 -2.24 0.07 22.04
N SER A 52 -3.30 0.74 21.62
CA SER A 52 -3.78 0.66 20.23
C SER A 52 -3.94 2.04 19.63
N GLY A 53 -3.58 2.17 18.37
CA GLY A 53 -3.73 3.40 17.61
C GLY A 53 -4.31 3.14 16.22
N LYS A 54 -5.06 4.13 15.72
CA LYS A 54 -5.52 4.19 14.35
C LYS A 54 -5.17 5.53 13.76
N LEU A 55 -4.48 5.53 12.62
CA LEU A 55 -3.99 6.75 11.98
C LEU A 55 -4.42 6.82 10.52
N TYR A 56 -4.85 7.99 10.09
CA TYR A 56 -5.08 8.28 8.69
C TYR A 56 -4.08 9.34 8.23
N LEU A 57 -3.15 8.97 7.36
CA LEU A 57 -2.17 9.85 6.74
C LEU A 57 -2.55 10.07 5.28
N ASN A 58 -3.00 11.27 4.95
CA ASN A 58 -3.35 11.65 3.59
C ASN A 58 -2.30 12.58 3.01
N PHE A 59 -1.63 12.14 1.96
CA PHE A 59 -0.72 12.94 1.17
C PHE A 59 -1.48 13.53 -0.02
N ASP A 60 -2.12 14.67 0.22
CA ASP A 60 -2.83 15.44 -0.79
C ASP A 60 -2.15 16.80 -0.90
N GLN A 61 -1.36 16.98 -1.94
CA GLN A 61 -0.62 18.23 -2.15
C GLN A 61 -1.41 19.18 -3.04
N LEU A 62 -1.54 20.41 -2.57
CA LEU A 62 -2.22 21.48 -3.29
C LEU A 62 -1.27 22.37 -4.13
N VAL A 63 0.04 22.15 -4.06
CA VAL A 63 1.07 23.01 -4.66
C VAL A 63 2.09 22.19 -5.46
N ILE A 64 2.71 22.78 -6.47
CA ILE A 64 3.72 22.15 -7.33
C ILE A 64 4.98 21.83 -6.52
N GLY A 65 5.46 20.56 -6.59
CA GLY A 65 6.66 20.10 -5.90
C GLY A 65 6.57 18.60 -5.57
N ASN A 66 7.70 17.94 -5.38
CA ASN A 66 7.72 16.53 -5.05
C ASN A 66 7.76 16.32 -3.53
N ILE A 67 7.18 15.21 -3.07
CA ILE A 67 7.15 14.88 -1.64
C ILE A 67 7.82 13.52 -1.43
N TYR A 68 8.73 13.49 -0.47
CA TYR A 68 9.51 12.28 -0.14
C TYR A 68 9.41 11.95 1.36
N PRO A 69 8.24 11.53 1.87
CA PRO A 69 8.05 11.27 3.31
C PRO A 69 8.93 10.13 3.81
N ILE A 70 9.45 10.29 5.03
CA ILE A 70 10.05 9.23 5.82
C ILE A 70 9.12 8.96 6.99
N ILE A 71 8.69 7.71 7.16
CA ILE A 71 7.80 7.29 8.24
C ILE A 71 8.51 6.19 9.02
N GLU A 72 8.80 6.45 10.29
CA GLU A 72 9.36 5.44 11.21
C GLU A 72 8.31 5.03 12.24
N ILE A 73 8.15 3.71 12.42
CA ILE A 73 7.11 3.11 13.27
C ILE A 73 7.77 2.18 14.29
N PHE A 74 7.51 2.41 15.57
CA PHE A 74 7.98 1.55 16.65
C PHE A 74 6.79 1.04 17.46
N LEU A 75 6.55 -0.27 17.42
CA LEU A 75 5.50 -0.93 18.18
C LEU A 75 6.10 -1.70 19.35
N ASN A 76 5.76 -1.29 20.57
CA ASN A 76 6.15 -1.99 21.78
C ASN A 76 5.31 -3.26 21.98
N ASP A 77 5.67 -4.09 22.98
CA ASP A 77 5.01 -5.36 23.26
C ASP A 77 3.47 -5.22 23.35
N ASN A 78 2.76 -6.14 22.70
CA ASN A 78 1.29 -6.23 22.73
C ASN A 78 0.60 -4.93 22.32
N SER A 79 1.21 -4.16 21.41
CA SER A 79 0.60 -2.95 20.87
C SER A 79 0.04 -3.17 19.47
N ASN A 80 -0.97 -2.37 19.09
CA ASN A 80 -1.62 -2.48 17.80
C ASN A 80 -1.63 -1.11 17.10
N LEU A 81 -1.31 -1.09 15.83
CA LEU A 81 -1.40 0.11 15.01
C LEU A 81 -2.03 -0.22 13.66
N GLU A 82 -3.08 0.51 13.33
CA GLU A 82 -3.70 0.46 12.01
C GLU A 82 -3.51 1.82 11.32
N ILE A 83 -2.93 1.82 10.12
CA ILE A 83 -2.62 3.04 9.36
C ILE A 83 -3.29 2.99 7.99
N ILE A 84 -4.00 4.04 7.63
CA ILE A 84 -4.38 4.31 6.24
C ILE A 84 -3.37 5.31 5.66
N LEU A 85 -2.67 4.90 4.63
CA LEU A 85 -1.83 5.77 3.79
C LEU A 85 -2.57 6.05 2.49
N SER A 86 -2.89 7.31 2.24
CA SER A 86 -3.60 7.71 1.04
C SER A 86 -2.77 8.68 0.22
N VAL A 87 -2.51 8.34 -1.05
CA VAL A 87 -1.84 9.19 -2.04
C VAL A 87 -2.86 9.54 -3.12
N THR A 88 -3.41 10.75 -3.03
CA THR A 88 -4.42 11.28 -3.96
C THR A 88 -3.98 12.54 -4.70
N SER A 89 -2.72 12.90 -4.54
CA SER A 89 -2.10 14.11 -5.10
C SER A 89 -2.26 14.24 -6.62
N PRO A 90 -2.20 15.47 -7.15
CA PRO A 90 -2.26 15.72 -8.59
C PRO A 90 -1.21 14.97 -9.39
N LYS A 91 -1.49 14.73 -10.66
CA LYS A 91 -0.64 13.96 -11.59
C LYS A 91 0.67 14.67 -11.99
N GLU A 92 0.84 15.93 -11.63
CA GLU A 92 2.02 16.74 -11.94
C GLU A 92 3.15 16.58 -10.94
N ILE A 93 2.94 15.83 -9.85
CA ILE A 93 3.92 15.66 -8.79
C ILE A 93 4.38 14.21 -8.63
N ASN A 94 5.53 14.03 -7.98
CA ASN A 94 6.02 12.71 -7.57
C ASN A 94 5.94 12.58 -6.06
N ILE A 95 5.50 11.41 -5.60
CA ILE A 95 5.55 11.02 -4.20
C ILE A 95 6.36 9.74 -4.08
N ALA A 96 7.38 9.77 -3.21
CA ALA A 96 8.14 8.56 -2.89
C ALA A 96 8.31 8.45 -1.37
N ASN A 97 7.44 7.68 -0.73
CA ASN A 97 7.52 7.44 0.69
C ASN A 97 8.48 6.29 1.03
N SER A 98 9.11 6.39 2.19
CA SER A 98 9.93 5.35 2.80
C SER A 98 9.42 5.08 4.21
N ILE A 99 9.00 3.83 4.45
CA ILE A 99 8.40 3.40 5.71
C ILE A 99 9.30 2.36 6.34
N TYR A 100 9.67 2.57 7.59
CA TYR A 100 10.47 1.66 8.39
C TYR A 100 9.70 1.30 9.66
N ALA A 101 9.47 0.03 9.90
CA ALA A 101 8.72 -0.41 11.06
C ALA A 101 9.48 -1.49 11.84
N GLN A 102 9.48 -1.35 13.17
CA GLN A 102 10.00 -2.36 14.09
C GLN A 102 8.90 -2.80 15.04
N LEU A 103 8.66 -4.11 15.08
CA LEU A 103 7.57 -4.72 15.80
C LEU A 103 8.11 -5.62 16.91
N GLU A 104 7.85 -5.24 18.16
CA GLU A 104 8.19 -6.02 19.33
C GLU A 104 7.18 -7.15 19.58
N LYS A 105 7.36 -7.88 20.67
CA LYS A 105 6.60 -9.10 21.00
C LYS A 105 5.10 -8.89 20.97
N ASP A 106 4.36 -9.81 20.29
CA ASP A 106 2.89 -9.83 20.21
C ASP A 106 2.30 -8.50 19.70
N SER A 107 3.06 -7.68 18.97
CA SER A 107 2.57 -6.45 18.38
C SER A 107 2.04 -6.66 16.97
N ASN A 108 1.10 -5.82 16.54
CA ASN A 108 0.43 -5.92 15.24
C ASN A 108 0.45 -4.57 14.51
N LEU A 109 0.88 -4.59 13.25
CA LEU A 109 0.83 -3.46 12.34
C LEU A 109 -0.01 -3.81 11.12
N THR A 110 -1.06 -3.03 10.87
CA THR A 110 -1.83 -3.10 9.62
C THR A 110 -1.67 -1.78 8.85
N ILE A 111 -1.29 -1.88 7.57
CA ILE A 111 -1.18 -0.73 6.66
C ILE A 111 -2.15 -0.90 5.50
N HIS A 112 -3.10 0.03 5.36
CA HIS A 112 -3.93 0.17 4.16
C HIS A 112 -3.29 1.22 3.24
N ASN A 113 -2.68 0.79 2.14
CA ASN A 113 -1.99 1.68 1.20
C ASN A 113 -2.85 1.95 -0.04
N ILE A 114 -3.40 3.15 -0.13
CA ILE A 114 -4.28 3.58 -1.22
C ILE A 114 -3.55 4.58 -2.11
N SER A 115 -3.17 4.17 -3.30
CA SER A 115 -2.41 5.01 -4.24
C SER A 115 -3.16 5.22 -5.55
N THR A 116 -3.63 6.43 -5.80
CA THR A 116 -4.45 6.76 -6.98
C THR A 116 -4.09 8.10 -7.61
N GLY A 117 -3.09 8.78 -7.09
CA GLY A 117 -2.60 10.06 -7.57
C GLY A 117 -1.13 10.02 -7.94
N ALA A 118 -0.57 11.23 -8.15
CA ALA A 118 0.81 11.51 -8.54
C ALA A 118 1.22 10.99 -9.95
N ALA A 119 2.26 11.56 -10.54
CA ALA A 119 2.88 11.02 -11.76
C ALA A 119 3.66 9.74 -11.45
N LEU A 120 4.48 9.81 -10.40
CA LEU A 120 5.13 8.67 -9.78
C LEU A 120 4.65 8.55 -8.33
N SER A 121 4.03 7.44 -8.00
CA SER A 121 3.74 7.04 -6.63
C SER A 121 4.61 5.85 -6.25
N ARG A 122 5.70 6.10 -5.52
CA ARG A 122 6.57 5.06 -5.00
C ARG A 122 6.35 4.89 -3.51
N SER A 123 6.20 3.65 -3.07
CA SER A 123 6.16 3.26 -1.66
C SER A 123 7.19 2.18 -1.41
N ARG A 124 8.12 2.45 -0.49
CA ARG A 124 9.04 1.44 0.04
C ARG A 124 8.74 1.20 1.51
N MET A 125 8.54 -0.05 1.87
CA MET A 125 8.28 -0.50 3.23
C MET A 125 9.34 -1.53 3.63
N ASP A 126 10.05 -1.27 4.70
CA ASP A 126 11.01 -2.17 5.35
C ASP A 126 10.46 -2.48 6.75
N ILE A 127 10.02 -3.71 6.97
CA ILE A 127 9.29 -4.15 8.17
C ILE A 127 10.07 -5.23 8.88
N ASP A 128 10.49 -4.98 10.12
CA ASP A 128 11.21 -5.92 10.97
C ASP A 128 10.29 -6.49 12.05
N LEU A 129 9.97 -7.77 11.96
CA LEU A 129 9.24 -8.54 12.97
C LEU A 129 10.22 -9.10 13.99
N LEU A 130 10.62 -8.25 14.95
CA LEU A 130 11.68 -8.54 15.94
C LEU A 130 11.19 -9.47 17.05
N GLY A 131 10.02 -9.18 17.57
CA GLY A 131 9.45 -9.89 18.71
C GLY A 131 8.69 -11.16 18.31
N ASN A 132 8.71 -12.17 19.17
CA ASN A 132 7.92 -13.38 18.96
C ASN A 132 6.42 -13.03 18.91
N GLY A 133 5.70 -13.62 17.96
CA GLY A 133 4.26 -13.40 17.80
C GLY A 133 3.90 -12.04 17.19
N SER A 134 4.87 -11.29 16.68
CA SER A 134 4.55 -10.04 15.97
C SER A 134 3.94 -10.30 14.60
N GLU A 135 3.03 -9.42 14.18
CA GLU A 135 2.21 -9.58 12.98
C GLU A 135 2.23 -8.33 12.10
N PHE A 136 2.27 -8.54 10.79
CA PHE A 136 2.18 -7.46 9.80
C PHE A 136 1.14 -7.78 8.73
N SER A 137 0.27 -6.81 8.43
CA SER A 137 -0.68 -6.90 7.32
C SER A 137 -0.57 -5.68 6.40
N LEU A 138 -0.55 -5.93 5.09
CA LEU A 138 -0.61 -4.91 4.06
C LEU A 138 -1.80 -5.15 3.14
N ASP A 139 -2.71 -4.18 3.11
CA ASP A 139 -3.81 -4.09 2.16
C ASP A 139 -3.52 -2.95 1.17
N GLY A 140 -3.03 -3.29 -0.01
CA GLY A 140 -2.62 -2.32 -1.01
C GLY A 140 -3.60 -2.22 -2.17
N ILE A 141 -4.04 -1.02 -2.51
CA ILE A 141 -4.78 -0.75 -3.73
C ILE A 141 -4.16 0.42 -4.51
N TYR A 142 -4.11 0.28 -5.83
CA TYR A 142 -3.70 1.36 -6.71
C TYR A 142 -4.51 1.36 -8.00
N PHE A 143 -4.76 2.56 -8.52
CA PHE A 143 -5.45 2.77 -9.78
C PHE A 143 -4.67 3.76 -10.64
N GLY A 144 -4.03 3.25 -11.71
CA GLY A 144 -3.26 4.05 -12.66
C GLY A 144 -4.07 4.47 -13.87
N GLU A 145 -3.85 5.70 -14.33
CA GLU A 145 -4.39 6.27 -15.57
C GLU A 145 -3.33 7.13 -16.26
N GLU A 146 -3.53 7.46 -17.53
CA GLU A 146 -2.58 8.21 -18.35
C GLU A 146 -1.19 7.53 -18.37
N THR A 147 -0.14 8.20 -17.89
CA THR A 147 1.23 7.68 -17.82
C THR A 147 1.71 7.49 -16.38
N GLN A 148 0.80 7.38 -15.42
CA GLN A 148 1.13 7.22 -14.01
C GLN A 148 1.92 5.94 -13.75
N ILE A 149 2.87 6.03 -12.80
CA ILE A 149 3.71 4.92 -12.37
C ILE A 149 3.45 4.64 -10.89
N HIS A 150 3.11 3.38 -10.57
CA HIS A 150 2.96 2.90 -9.20
C HIS A 150 4.07 1.88 -8.89
N ASP A 151 5.07 2.27 -8.07
CA ASP A 151 6.20 1.43 -7.67
C ASP A 151 6.07 1.06 -6.18
N ASN A 152 5.65 -0.17 -5.89
CA ASN A 152 5.46 -0.68 -4.52
C ASN A 152 6.54 -1.70 -4.19
N ARG A 153 7.33 -1.43 -3.15
CA ARG A 153 8.42 -2.29 -2.69
C ARG A 153 8.23 -2.60 -1.21
N VAL A 154 8.08 -3.88 -0.88
CA VAL A 154 7.82 -4.32 0.48
C VAL A 154 8.83 -5.39 0.86
N PHE A 155 9.54 -5.16 1.95
CA PHE A 155 10.53 -6.05 2.53
C PHE A 155 10.09 -6.40 3.95
N VAL A 156 9.79 -7.66 4.21
CA VAL A 156 9.39 -8.14 5.52
C VAL A 156 10.43 -9.11 6.05
N ASN A 157 11.04 -8.76 7.18
CA ASN A 157 12.05 -9.57 7.85
C ASN A 157 11.43 -10.24 9.07
N HIS A 158 11.26 -11.54 9.02
CA HIS A 158 10.82 -12.36 10.13
C HIS A 158 12.05 -12.77 10.96
N LEU A 159 12.25 -12.13 12.11
CA LEU A 159 13.40 -12.31 13.00
C LEU A 159 13.00 -13.02 14.30
N GLY A 160 11.76 -12.86 14.75
CA GLY A 160 11.17 -13.57 15.88
C GLY A 160 10.50 -14.88 15.49
N LYS A 161 10.15 -15.71 16.48
CA LYS A 161 9.37 -16.95 16.31
C LYS A 161 7.87 -16.68 16.29
N ASN A 162 7.10 -17.55 15.64
CA ASN A 162 5.63 -17.44 15.54
C ASN A 162 5.17 -16.10 14.97
N THR A 163 5.96 -15.52 14.10
CA THR A 163 5.61 -14.25 13.43
C THR A 163 4.73 -14.51 12.22
N SER A 164 3.87 -13.56 11.88
CA SER A 164 3.04 -13.68 10.69
C SER A 164 3.07 -12.43 9.82
N SER A 165 2.96 -12.62 8.49
CA SER A 165 2.73 -11.52 7.56
C SER A 165 1.77 -11.89 6.45
N ASN A 166 0.85 -10.95 6.12
CA ASN A 166 -0.08 -11.10 5.02
C ASN A 166 -0.09 -9.81 4.17
N MET A 167 0.35 -9.94 2.92
CA MET A 167 0.46 -8.80 2.00
C MET A 167 -0.42 -9.03 0.78
N ILE A 168 -1.52 -8.31 0.66
CA ILE A 168 -2.42 -8.38 -0.49
C ILE A 168 -2.42 -7.03 -1.18
N THR A 169 -2.02 -7.02 -2.45
CA THR A 169 -2.02 -5.79 -3.26
C THR A 169 -2.76 -5.99 -4.57
N LYS A 170 -3.64 -5.06 -4.90
CA LYS A 170 -4.43 -5.10 -6.13
C LYS A 170 -4.32 -3.81 -6.91
N GLY A 171 -4.07 -3.94 -8.21
CA GLY A 171 -3.93 -2.83 -9.14
C GLY A 171 -4.93 -2.86 -10.27
N VAL A 172 -5.38 -1.69 -10.68
CA VAL A 172 -6.13 -1.48 -11.93
C VAL A 172 -5.39 -0.43 -12.75
N LEU A 173 -5.04 -0.77 -13.99
CA LEU A 173 -4.21 0.06 -14.84
C LEU A 173 -4.90 0.32 -16.18
N GLY A 174 -5.04 1.59 -16.53
CA GLY A 174 -5.57 2.04 -17.81
C GLY A 174 -4.61 2.93 -18.57
N ASP A 175 -4.96 3.28 -19.80
CA ASP A 175 -4.15 4.07 -20.73
C ASP A 175 -2.73 3.48 -20.88
N GLN A 176 -1.68 4.26 -20.61
CA GLN A 176 -0.26 3.86 -20.64
C GLN A 176 0.34 3.78 -19.24
N SER A 177 -0.50 3.67 -18.20
CA SER A 177 -0.02 3.58 -16.83
C SER A 177 0.73 2.28 -16.56
N SER A 178 1.63 2.30 -15.59
CA SER A 178 2.44 1.15 -15.26
C SER A 178 2.52 0.91 -13.75
N SER A 179 2.69 -0.36 -13.37
CA SER A 179 2.98 -0.71 -11.98
C SER A 179 4.18 -1.66 -11.88
N ILE A 180 4.91 -1.51 -10.77
CA ILE A 180 5.98 -2.41 -10.36
C ILE A 180 5.70 -2.80 -8.91
N PHE A 181 5.59 -4.09 -8.66
CA PHE A 181 5.51 -4.63 -7.31
C PHE A 181 6.76 -5.48 -7.04
N THR A 182 7.49 -5.18 -5.98
CA THR A 182 8.58 -6.02 -5.48
C THR A 182 8.27 -6.38 -4.03
N GLY A 183 7.98 -7.65 -3.77
CA GLY A 183 7.76 -8.17 -2.43
C GLY A 183 8.89 -9.12 -2.06
N THR A 184 9.57 -8.91 -0.94
CA THR A 184 10.58 -9.82 -0.41
C THR A 184 10.20 -10.22 1.00
N ILE A 185 10.04 -11.51 1.21
CA ILE A 185 9.87 -12.11 2.53
C ILE A 185 11.20 -12.76 2.89
N HIS A 186 11.83 -12.29 3.95
CA HIS A 186 13.03 -12.87 4.52
C HIS A 186 12.69 -13.53 5.87
N ILE A 187 12.97 -14.83 6.01
CA ILE A 187 12.81 -15.59 7.25
C ILE A 187 14.17 -15.98 7.75
N ALA A 188 14.58 -15.41 8.88
CA ALA A 188 15.88 -15.64 9.47
C ALA A 188 16.02 -17.04 10.06
N GLU A 189 17.26 -17.49 10.23
CA GLU A 189 17.55 -18.68 11.02
C GLU A 189 17.00 -18.55 12.44
N GLY A 190 16.26 -19.56 12.90
CA GLY A 190 15.65 -19.56 14.24
C GLY A 190 14.26 -18.90 14.32
N ALA A 191 13.71 -18.37 13.22
CA ALA A 191 12.35 -17.83 13.16
C ALA A 191 11.29 -18.92 12.88
N GLU A 192 11.28 -19.98 13.71
CA GLU A 192 10.38 -21.10 13.54
C GLU A 192 8.91 -20.70 13.71
N LYS A 193 8.02 -21.45 13.04
CA LYS A 193 6.56 -21.27 13.01
C LYS A 193 6.12 -19.91 12.44
N THR A 194 6.93 -19.38 11.54
CA THR A 194 6.54 -18.21 10.74
C THR A 194 5.51 -18.62 9.69
N GLU A 195 4.45 -17.79 9.58
CA GLU A 195 3.45 -17.88 8.52
C GLU A 195 3.49 -16.62 7.68
N SER A 196 3.69 -16.74 6.35
CA SER A 196 3.77 -15.56 5.48
C SER A 196 3.11 -15.81 4.14
N HIS A 197 2.31 -14.81 3.71
CA HIS A 197 1.65 -14.83 2.41
C HIS A 197 1.83 -13.49 1.71
N GLN A 198 2.12 -13.51 0.40
CA GLN A 198 2.08 -12.31 -0.43
C GLN A 198 1.32 -12.56 -1.73
N GLU A 199 0.48 -11.62 -2.10
CA GLU A 199 -0.30 -11.65 -3.33
C GLU A 199 -0.28 -10.28 -4.03
N ASN A 200 -0.02 -10.30 -5.35
CA ASN A 200 -0.16 -9.11 -6.19
C ASN A 200 -0.97 -9.43 -7.44
N ARG A 201 -2.15 -8.85 -7.57
CA ARG A 201 -3.01 -9.02 -8.75
C ARG A 201 -3.26 -7.70 -9.46
N ASN A 202 -3.23 -7.74 -10.80
CA ASN A 202 -3.42 -6.56 -11.63
C ASN A 202 -4.45 -6.82 -12.74
N ILE A 203 -5.40 -5.89 -12.88
CA ILE A 203 -6.32 -5.81 -14.02
C ILE A 203 -5.78 -4.74 -14.99
N LEU A 204 -5.58 -5.12 -16.24
CA LEU A 204 -5.23 -4.22 -17.32
C LEU A 204 -6.48 -3.83 -18.11
N LEU A 205 -6.79 -2.53 -18.17
CA LEU A 205 -7.94 -1.96 -18.89
C LEU A 205 -7.58 -1.46 -20.30
N SER A 206 -6.29 -1.48 -20.66
CA SER A 206 -5.77 -1.09 -21.98
C SER A 206 -4.59 -1.98 -22.38
N GLU A 207 -4.29 -2.06 -23.67
CA GLU A 207 -3.17 -2.84 -24.21
C GLU A 207 -1.80 -2.22 -23.89
N GLU A 208 -1.75 -0.90 -23.71
CA GLU A 208 -0.52 -0.18 -23.39
C GLU A 208 -0.19 -0.15 -21.89
N ALA A 209 -1.16 -0.50 -21.03
CA ALA A 209 -0.93 -0.61 -19.60
C ALA A 209 -0.04 -1.81 -19.28
N THR A 210 0.87 -1.64 -18.32
CA THR A 210 1.81 -2.71 -17.94
C THR A 210 1.88 -2.91 -16.44
N ALA A 211 2.03 -4.15 -16.00
CA ALA A 211 2.30 -4.49 -14.61
C ALA A 211 3.42 -5.51 -14.50
N GLN A 212 4.37 -5.24 -13.61
CA GLN A 212 5.44 -6.15 -13.27
C GLN A 212 5.34 -6.56 -11.80
N SER A 213 5.35 -7.86 -11.53
CA SER A 213 5.31 -8.42 -10.18
C SER A 213 6.55 -9.28 -9.96
N VAL A 214 7.32 -8.96 -8.90
CA VAL A 214 8.58 -9.64 -8.55
C VAL A 214 8.49 -10.10 -7.08
N PRO A 215 7.81 -11.22 -6.81
CA PRO A 215 7.78 -11.82 -5.48
C PRO A 215 9.06 -12.61 -5.21
N ASN A 216 9.69 -12.38 -4.06
CA ASN A 216 10.90 -13.08 -3.61
C ASN A 216 10.66 -13.72 -2.24
N LEU A 217 11.21 -14.91 -2.04
CA LEU A 217 11.23 -15.63 -0.76
C LEU A 217 12.68 -16.01 -0.43
N GLU A 218 13.17 -15.55 0.72
CA GLU A 218 14.48 -15.87 1.27
C GLU A 218 14.27 -16.59 2.61
N ILE A 219 14.27 -17.92 2.60
CA ILE A 219 13.86 -18.74 3.74
C ILE A 219 15.08 -19.48 4.29
N LEU A 220 15.49 -19.17 5.52
CA LEU A 220 16.61 -19.77 6.22
C LEU A 220 16.16 -20.68 7.40
N CYS A 221 14.87 -21.04 7.45
CA CYS A 221 14.27 -21.84 8.51
C CYS A 221 13.30 -22.89 7.92
N ASP A 222 13.34 -24.14 8.41
CA ASP A 222 12.57 -25.25 7.85
C ASP A 222 11.10 -25.32 8.36
N ASP A 223 10.84 -24.87 9.60
CA ASP A 223 9.50 -24.95 10.23
C ASP A 223 8.68 -23.68 9.96
N VAL A 224 8.27 -23.49 8.70
CA VAL A 224 7.55 -22.29 8.25
C VAL A 224 6.49 -22.61 7.19
N ILE A 225 5.50 -21.74 7.05
CA ILE A 225 4.49 -21.77 5.98
C ILE A 225 4.60 -20.47 5.19
N CYS A 226 5.06 -20.56 3.93
CA CYS A 226 5.20 -19.41 3.06
C CYS A 226 4.57 -19.65 1.70
N SER A 227 3.92 -18.62 1.18
CA SER A 227 3.34 -18.66 -0.16
C SER A 227 3.36 -17.30 -0.83
N HIS A 228 3.37 -17.31 -2.16
CA HIS A 228 3.16 -16.13 -2.94
C HIS A 228 2.23 -16.41 -4.14
N GLY A 229 1.52 -15.36 -4.59
CA GLY A 229 0.69 -15.38 -5.77
C GLY A 229 0.83 -14.11 -6.59
N SER A 230 0.79 -14.23 -7.92
CA SER A 230 0.78 -13.06 -8.78
C SER A 230 -0.06 -13.32 -10.03
N SER A 231 -0.81 -12.32 -10.47
CA SER A 231 -1.53 -12.36 -11.73
C SER A 231 -1.60 -10.98 -12.39
N VAL A 232 -1.49 -10.99 -13.71
CA VAL A 232 -1.61 -9.78 -14.54
C VAL A 232 -2.42 -10.14 -15.78
N GLY A 233 -3.48 -9.40 -16.06
CA GLY A 233 -4.29 -9.64 -17.25
C GLY A 233 -5.52 -8.74 -17.33
N PRO A 234 -6.25 -8.78 -18.45
CA PRO A 234 -7.53 -8.13 -18.58
C PRO A 234 -8.59 -8.83 -17.71
N ILE A 235 -9.75 -8.19 -17.58
CA ILE A 235 -10.93 -8.87 -17.02
C ILE A 235 -11.34 -10.02 -17.95
N GLU A 236 -11.60 -11.19 -17.40
CA GLU A 236 -11.96 -12.38 -18.18
C GLU A 236 -13.26 -12.19 -18.97
N GLU A 237 -13.25 -12.58 -20.24
CA GLU A 237 -14.40 -12.41 -21.13
C GLU A 237 -15.65 -13.17 -20.67
N ASN A 238 -15.49 -14.35 -20.08
CA ASN A 238 -16.60 -15.14 -19.54
C ASN A 238 -17.34 -14.40 -18.41
N ILE A 239 -16.63 -13.67 -17.58
CA ILE A 239 -17.19 -12.84 -16.51
C ILE A 239 -17.97 -11.67 -17.11
N TYR A 240 -17.43 -11.01 -18.14
CA TYR A 240 -18.16 -10.00 -18.90
C TYR A 240 -19.45 -10.55 -19.51
N HIS A 241 -19.37 -11.69 -20.21
CA HIS A 241 -20.54 -12.32 -20.81
C HIS A 241 -21.63 -12.62 -19.78
N TYR A 242 -21.23 -13.12 -18.60
CA TYR A 242 -22.17 -13.39 -17.53
C TYR A 242 -22.88 -12.12 -17.04
N VAL A 243 -22.13 -11.06 -16.76
CA VAL A 243 -22.68 -9.79 -16.24
C VAL A 243 -23.56 -9.10 -17.29
N MET A 244 -23.09 -9.04 -18.54
CA MET A 244 -23.82 -8.39 -19.65
C MET A 244 -25.06 -9.16 -20.05
N SER A 245 -25.09 -10.51 -19.96
CA SER A 245 -26.26 -11.31 -20.22
C SER A 245 -27.45 -11.03 -19.29
N ARG A 246 -27.17 -10.39 -18.16
CA ARG A 246 -28.15 -9.89 -17.18
C ARG A 246 -28.64 -8.47 -17.46
N GLY A 247 -28.29 -7.89 -18.59
CA GLY A 247 -28.71 -6.56 -19.02
C GLY A 247 -27.89 -5.41 -18.48
N ILE A 248 -26.75 -5.68 -17.80
CA ILE A 248 -25.84 -4.65 -17.32
C ILE A 248 -25.01 -4.14 -18.49
N LYS A 249 -24.97 -2.82 -18.69
CA LYS A 249 -24.15 -2.19 -19.74
C LYS A 249 -22.67 -2.35 -19.43
N LYS A 250 -21.83 -2.37 -20.48
CA LYS A 250 -20.38 -2.58 -20.32
C LYS A 250 -19.74 -1.64 -19.30
N VAL A 251 -20.08 -0.35 -19.33
CA VAL A 251 -19.55 0.67 -18.38
C VAL A 251 -19.87 0.33 -16.92
N ASP A 252 -21.10 -0.14 -16.67
CA ASP A 252 -21.54 -0.51 -15.33
C ASP A 252 -20.95 -1.85 -14.90
N ALA A 253 -20.75 -2.77 -15.87
CA ALA A 253 -20.09 -4.04 -15.66
C ALA A 253 -18.62 -3.84 -15.24
N ASP A 254 -17.88 -3.00 -15.95
CA ASP A 254 -16.49 -2.66 -15.61
C ASP A 254 -16.38 -2.13 -14.17
N LYS A 255 -17.23 -1.14 -13.82
CA LYS A 255 -17.24 -0.59 -12.45
C LYS A 255 -17.56 -1.64 -11.40
N LEU A 256 -18.57 -2.48 -11.67
CA LEU A 256 -18.97 -3.54 -10.74
C LEU A 256 -17.84 -4.54 -10.51
N LEU A 257 -17.15 -4.95 -11.58
CA LEU A 257 -16.06 -5.91 -11.51
C LEU A 257 -14.82 -5.32 -10.80
N ILE A 258 -14.48 -4.05 -11.09
CA ILE A 258 -13.40 -3.34 -10.40
C ILE A 258 -13.71 -3.16 -8.91
N LYS A 259 -14.96 -2.79 -8.57
CA LYS A 259 -15.39 -2.71 -7.17
C LYS A 259 -15.26 -4.06 -6.45
N GLY A 260 -15.76 -5.13 -7.08
CA GLY A 260 -15.62 -6.49 -6.54
C GLY A 260 -14.17 -6.89 -6.34
N PHE A 261 -13.30 -6.58 -7.30
CA PHE A 261 -11.88 -6.87 -7.24
C PHE A 261 -11.16 -6.17 -6.06
N PHE A 262 -11.44 -4.89 -5.84
CA PHE A 262 -10.85 -4.17 -4.70
C PHE A 262 -11.50 -4.56 -3.37
N ASN A 263 -12.80 -4.89 -3.36
CA ASN A 263 -13.49 -5.27 -2.13
C ASN A 263 -12.88 -6.52 -1.46
N GLU A 264 -12.25 -7.41 -2.19
CA GLU A 264 -11.54 -8.54 -1.61
C GLU A 264 -10.37 -8.11 -0.69
N VAL A 265 -9.83 -6.89 -0.89
CA VAL A 265 -8.75 -6.34 -0.05
C VAL A 265 -9.31 -5.52 1.10
N ILE A 266 -10.36 -4.73 0.85
CA ILE A 266 -10.85 -3.75 1.82
C ILE A 266 -11.96 -4.28 2.74
N ASN A 267 -12.55 -5.45 2.43
CA ASN A 267 -13.65 -6.01 3.24
C ASN A 267 -13.27 -6.28 4.69
N ASP A 268 -12.00 -6.54 4.97
CA ASP A 268 -11.51 -6.77 6.31
C ASP A 268 -11.24 -5.46 7.07
N SER A 269 -11.17 -4.33 6.33
CA SER A 269 -11.07 -3.01 6.96
C SER A 269 -12.37 -2.62 7.65
N LYS A 270 -12.29 -2.34 8.94
CA LYS A 270 -13.41 -1.82 9.74
C LYS A 270 -13.59 -0.31 9.62
N TRP A 271 -12.90 0.32 8.68
CA TRP A 271 -12.93 1.76 8.50
C TRP A 271 -13.85 2.13 7.32
N ASP A 272 -15.00 2.69 7.62
CA ASP A 272 -15.94 3.18 6.59
C ASP A 272 -15.26 4.13 5.60
N ILE A 273 -14.31 4.94 6.08
CA ILE A 273 -13.54 5.88 5.25
C ILE A 273 -12.74 5.20 4.13
N VAL A 274 -12.28 3.96 4.32
CA VAL A 274 -11.56 3.19 3.27
C VAL A 274 -12.54 2.82 2.17
N HIS A 275 -13.71 2.31 2.53
CA HIS A 275 -14.75 1.91 1.57
C HIS A 275 -15.26 3.10 0.76
N ASP A 276 -15.54 4.22 1.42
CA ASP A 276 -16.03 5.44 0.77
C ASP A 276 -14.98 5.99 -0.21
N LYS A 277 -13.72 6.10 0.21
CA LYS A 277 -12.63 6.57 -0.65
C LYS A 277 -12.42 5.67 -1.86
N VAL A 278 -12.38 4.37 -1.67
CA VAL A 278 -12.17 3.43 -2.79
C VAL A 278 -13.34 3.51 -3.78
N SER A 279 -14.57 3.61 -3.30
CA SER A 279 -15.74 3.78 -4.17
C SER A 279 -15.68 5.07 -4.98
N GLU A 280 -15.35 6.20 -4.34
CA GLU A 280 -15.17 7.50 -4.99
C GLU A 280 -14.05 7.47 -6.05
N ILE A 281 -12.92 6.85 -5.72
CA ILE A 281 -11.78 6.71 -6.61
C ILE A 281 -12.16 5.93 -7.87
N ILE A 282 -12.83 4.79 -7.72
CA ILE A 282 -13.26 3.94 -8.85
C ILE A 282 -14.17 4.75 -9.77
N ASP A 283 -15.18 5.41 -9.22
CA ASP A 283 -16.12 6.19 -10.01
C ASP A 283 -15.41 7.31 -10.79
N ARG A 284 -14.55 8.08 -10.14
CA ARG A 284 -13.81 9.18 -10.77
C ARG A 284 -12.84 8.69 -11.83
N LYS A 285 -11.94 7.77 -11.48
CA LYS A 285 -10.88 7.27 -12.36
C LYS A 285 -11.44 6.55 -13.58
N TYR A 286 -12.43 5.70 -13.38
CA TYR A 286 -13.04 4.97 -14.47
C TYR A 286 -13.80 5.90 -15.43
N MET A 287 -14.48 6.93 -14.93
CA MET A 287 -15.13 7.93 -15.80
C MET A 287 -14.13 8.74 -16.61
N ASN A 288 -12.97 9.08 -16.04
CA ASN A 288 -11.88 9.75 -16.76
C ASN A 288 -11.35 8.87 -17.92
N LEU A 289 -11.13 7.58 -17.66
CA LEU A 289 -10.69 6.63 -18.70
C LEU A 289 -11.67 6.53 -19.87
N ILE A 290 -12.99 6.45 -19.61
CA ILE A 290 -14.01 6.38 -20.65
C ILE A 290 -14.08 7.71 -21.41
N GLY A 291 -14.02 8.84 -20.71
CA GLY A 291 -14.06 10.16 -21.33
C GLY A 291 -12.95 10.32 -22.37
N ARG A 292 -11.74 9.84 -22.08
CA ARG A 292 -10.59 9.88 -23.00
C ARG A 292 -10.71 8.92 -24.18
N LYS A 293 -11.37 7.76 -24.02
CA LYS A 293 -11.59 6.80 -25.12
C LYS A 293 -12.63 7.24 -26.13
N ASN A 294 -13.53 8.15 -25.74
CA ASN A 294 -14.65 8.62 -26.58
C ASN A 294 -14.46 10.03 -27.16
N GLY A 295 -13.37 10.72 -26.86
CA GLY A 295 -13.00 12.02 -27.39
C GLY A 295 -11.79 11.92 -28.32
#